data_505d6eb2b2d69e196603bcb2e80a1ced
#
_entry.id   505d6eb2b2d69e196603bcb2e80a1ced
#
_cell.length_a   1.000
_cell.length_b   1.000
_cell.length_c   1.000
_cell.angle_alpha   90.00
_cell.angle_beta   90.00
_cell.angle_gamma   90.00
#
_symmetry.space_group_name_H-M   'P 1'
#
loop_
_entity.id
_entity.type
_entity.pdbx_description
1 polymer ?
#
loop_
_entity_poly.entity_id
_entity_poly.type
_entity_poly.pdbx_seq_one_letter_code
_entity_poly.pdbx_strand_id
1 'polypeptide(L)'
;MNNKLSPNENMKSVIQRIATGPELSKNISREEAKQTMLDILDDEIDPVQAAIFLIALRMKRETMDENLGVHDAIIETTHSINIATDNLINIADPYDGFSRNLPSSIFLLPVLAELGYPIISHGVLSVGPKYGCTHHLTLKELNYNCENSHEEIAARLEDKNIGWAYADQSIFNPKLHNLMSLRKKIIKRPVITTVEVLVKPISSKHDAFFTGFVHKPYPPIYLELSRNAAFHSASVIRGTEGGIIPSLRQIGKVHYYDSPGEEDKMYEVKPEDLEINDESRAVDIPDSIVRKDTKDKIESKVSATDIAKATVKSGHEALSGIDGAMKSCIQLGASIILQRLSLIHI
;
A
#
# COMPACT_ATOMS: atom_id res chain seq x y z
N MET A 1 9.22 -38.55 14.96
CA MET A 1 10.11 -37.53 14.36
C MET A 1 9.38 -37.00 13.14
N ASN A 2 8.82 -35.80 13.18
CA ASN A 2 8.27 -35.17 11.99
C ASN A 2 9.45 -34.87 11.05
N ASN A 3 9.58 -35.60 9.98
CA ASN A 3 10.54 -35.28 8.91
C ASN A 3 10.07 -33.96 8.27
N LYS A 4 10.60 -32.84 8.75
CA LYS A 4 10.38 -31.53 8.12
C LYS A 4 11.04 -31.61 6.73
N LEU A 5 10.28 -31.39 5.66
CA LEU A 5 10.81 -31.35 4.31
C LEU A 5 11.87 -30.25 4.20
N SER A 6 12.89 -30.47 3.39
CA SER A 6 13.82 -29.39 3.03
C SER A 6 13.09 -28.30 2.23
N PRO A 7 13.60 -27.04 2.20
CA PRO A 7 12.99 -25.94 1.42
C PRO A 7 12.69 -26.34 -0.04
N ASN A 8 13.62 -26.99 -0.70
CA ASN A 8 13.45 -27.44 -2.09
C ASN A 8 12.41 -28.57 -2.26
N GLU A 9 12.31 -29.51 -1.33
CA GLU A 9 11.29 -30.57 -1.34
C GLU A 9 9.90 -29.97 -1.06
N ASN A 10 9.79 -29.04 -0.12
CA ASN A 10 8.58 -28.29 0.16
C ASN A 10 8.12 -27.52 -1.08
N MET A 11 9.00 -26.71 -1.66
CA MET A 11 8.71 -25.91 -2.86
C MET A 11 8.25 -26.80 -4.03
N LYS A 12 8.93 -27.91 -4.27
CA LYS A 12 8.52 -28.88 -5.31
C LYS A 12 7.10 -29.41 -5.08
N SER A 13 6.80 -29.82 -3.86
CA SER A 13 5.46 -30.30 -3.47
C SER A 13 4.40 -29.21 -3.67
N VAL A 14 4.68 -27.98 -3.25
CA VAL A 14 3.78 -26.84 -3.38
C VAL A 14 3.50 -26.51 -4.85
N ILE A 15 4.54 -26.36 -5.68
CA ILE A 15 4.39 -26.04 -7.11
C ILE A 15 3.56 -27.10 -7.84
N GLN A 16 3.79 -28.39 -7.57
CA GLN A 16 3.03 -29.49 -8.18
C GLN A 16 1.53 -29.41 -7.91
N ARG A 17 1.12 -28.78 -6.79
CA ARG A 17 -0.28 -28.59 -6.42
C ARG A 17 -0.88 -27.29 -6.96
N ILE A 18 -0.18 -26.17 -6.82
CA ILE A 18 -0.73 -24.86 -7.15
C ILE A 18 -0.64 -24.50 -8.64
N ALA A 19 0.24 -25.17 -9.41
CA ALA A 19 0.55 -24.82 -10.80
C ALA A 19 0.10 -25.87 -11.82
N THR A 20 -0.94 -26.65 -11.52
CA THR A 20 -1.44 -27.72 -12.40
C THR A 20 -2.40 -27.20 -13.49
N GLY A 21 -2.93 -25.98 -13.32
CA GLY A 21 -3.91 -25.37 -14.24
C GLY A 21 -5.18 -24.93 -13.52
N PRO A 22 -6.03 -24.12 -14.18
CA PRO A 22 -7.13 -23.41 -13.50
C PRO A 22 -8.11 -24.33 -12.76
N GLU A 23 -8.39 -25.52 -13.29
CA GLU A 23 -9.37 -26.45 -12.74
C GLU A 23 -8.76 -27.51 -11.83
N LEU A 24 -7.45 -27.78 -11.98
CA LEU A 24 -6.76 -28.88 -11.28
C LEU A 24 -5.84 -28.38 -10.16
N SER A 25 -5.53 -27.10 -10.12
CA SER A 25 -4.72 -26.51 -9.05
C SER A 25 -5.42 -26.64 -7.70
N LYS A 26 -4.66 -27.08 -6.70
CA LYS A 26 -5.12 -27.27 -5.33
C LYS A 26 -4.67 -26.07 -4.47
N ASN A 27 -5.43 -25.82 -3.42
CA ASN A 27 -5.04 -24.85 -2.40
C ASN A 27 -3.96 -25.45 -1.49
N ILE A 28 -3.17 -24.58 -0.90
CA ILE A 28 -2.23 -24.90 0.17
C ILE A 28 -2.70 -24.27 1.48
N SER A 29 -2.24 -24.79 2.61
CA SER A 29 -2.60 -24.21 3.90
C SER A 29 -1.85 -22.90 4.16
N ARG A 30 -2.31 -22.14 5.17
CA ARG A 30 -1.66 -20.93 5.64
C ARG A 30 -0.20 -21.20 6.06
N GLU A 31 0.04 -22.31 6.76
CA GLU A 31 1.37 -22.72 7.23
C GLU A 31 2.30 -23.05 6.06
N GLU A 32 1.79 -23.79 5.05
CA GLU A 32 2.56 -24.11 3.85
C GLU A 32 2.90 -22.85 3.05
N ALA A 33 1.94 -21.94 2.87
CA ALA A 33 2.17 -20.68 2.17
C ALA A 33 3.19 -19.81 2.93
N LYS A 34 3.07 -19.73 4.26
CA LYS A 34 4.02 -19.01 5.13
C LYS A 34 5.42 -19.57 5.01
N GLN A 35 5.59 -20.88 5.23
CA GLN A 35 6.92 -21.48 5.20
C GLN A 35 7.57 -21.32 3.81
N THR A 36 6.81 -21.58 2.73
CA THR A 36 7.31 -21.42 1.37
C THR A 36 7.75 -19.97 1.08
N MET A 37 6.99 -18.99 1.58
CA MET A 37 7.36 -17.58 1.41
C MET A 37 8.56 -17.20 2.25
N LEU A 38 8.73 -17.72 3.47
CA LEU A 38 9.93 -17.54 4.29
C LEU A 38 11.17 -18.10 3.58
N ASP A 39 11.08 -19.32 3.05
CA ASP A 39 12.18 -19.96 2.31
C ASP A 39 12.61 -19.09 1.10
N ILE A 40 11.65 -18.42 0.42
CA ILE A 40 11.95 -17.44 -0.65
C ILE A 40 12.63 -16.19 -0.10
N LEU A 41 12.13 -15.64 1.01
CA LEU A 41 12.67 -14.41 1.62
C LEU A 41 14.08 -14.63 2.21
N ASP A 42 14.41 -15.86 2.59
CA ASP A 42 15.72 -16.27 3.09
C ASP A 42 16.71 -16.67 1.97
N ASP A 43 16.29 -16.49 0.70
CA ASP A 43 17.09 -16.82 -0.51
C ASP A 43 17.51 -18.31 -0.59
N GLU A 44 16.69 -19.21 0.00
CA GLU A 44 16.93 -20.67 -0.02
C GLU A 44 16.32 -21.35 -1.25
N ILE A 45 15.55 -20.63 -2.07
CA ILE A 45 14.80 -21.15 -3.20
C ILE A 45 15.34 -20.58 -4.52
N ASP A 46 15.47 -21.47 -5.51
CA ASP A 46 15.81 -21.04 -6.87
C ASP A 46 14.86 -19.97 -7.40
N PRO A 47 15.37 -18.87 -7.99
CA PRO A 47 14.55 -17.74 -8.43
C PRO A 47 13.44 -18.11 -9.43
N VAL A 48 13.64 -19.15 -10.26
CA VAL A 48 12.61 -19.62 -11.20
C VAL A 48 11.46 -20.27 -10.43
N GLN A 49 11.77 -21.09 -9.43
CA GLN A 49 10.76 -21.73 -8.58
C GLN A 49 10.00 -20.68 -7.75
N ALA A 50 10.73 -19.70 -7.18
CA ALA A 50 10.11 -18.57 -6.48
C ALA A 50 9.16 -17.78 -7.39
N ALA A 51 9.56 -17.49 -8.64
CA ALA A 51 8.69 -16.83 -9.62
C ALA A 51 7.43 -17.66 -9.94
N ILE A 52 7.57 -18.98 -10.10
CA ILE A 52 6.43 -19.88 -10.35
C ILE A 52 5.48 -19.86 -9.17
N PHE A 53 5.97 -19.99 -7.92
CA PHE A 53 5.13 -19.92 -6.72
C PHE A 53 4.32 -18.62 -6.67
N LEU A 54 5.02 -17.48 -6.77
CA LEU A 54 4.43 -16.16 -6.67
C LEU A 54 3.35 -15.89 -7.72
N ILE A 55 3.56 -16.37 -8.96
CA ILE A 55 2.61 -16.12 -10.03
C ILE A 55 1.52 -17.19 -10.11
N ALA A 56 1.81 -18.45 -9.76
CA ALA A 56 0.82 -19.52 -9.78
C ALA A 56 -0.29 -19.28 -8.75
N LEU A 57 0.04 -18.83 -7.53
CA LEU A 57 -0.96 -18.39 -6.55
C LEU A 57 -1.90 -17.36 -7.16
N ARG A 58 -1.35 -16.32 -7.80
CA ARG A 58 -2.13 -15.27 -8.46
C ARG A 58 -2.99 -15.81 -9.60
N MET A 59 -2.48 -16.72 -10.41
CA MET A 59 -3.20 -17.25 -11.57
C MET A 59 -4.34 -18.19 -11.18
N LYS A 60 -4.18 -18.98 -10.13
CA LYS A 60 -5.25 -19.83 -9.60
C LYS A 60 -6.27 -19.05 -8.75
N ARG A 61 -6.00 -17.79 -8.42
CA ARG A 61 -6.68 -16.93 -7.46
C ARG A 61 -6.48 -17.42 -6.03
N GLU A 62 -5.67 -16.70 -5.29
CA GLU A 62 -5.28 -16.99 -3.91
C GLU A 62 -6.50 -17.15 -3.00
N THR A 63 -6.48 -18.15 -2.15
CA THR A 63 -7.44 -18.25 -1.03
C THR A 63 -7.05 -17.26 0.07
N MET A 64 -7.95 -17.06 1.04
CA MET A 64 -7.63 -16.25 2.22
C MET A 64 -6.46 -16.85 3.01
N ASP A 65 -6.44 -18.17 3.22
CA ASP A 65 -5.34 -18.85 3.92
C ASP A 65 -3.99 -18.65 3.21
N GLU A 66 -3.97 -18.71 1.89
CA GLU A 66 -2.75 -18.46 1.12
C GLU A 66 -2.29 -17.01 1.20
N ASN A 67 -3.22 -16.05 1.14
CA ASN A 67 -2.90 -14.65 1.35
C ASN A 67 -2.36 -14.41 2.77
N LEU A 68 -3.03 -14.97 3.79
CA LEU A 68 -2.61 -14.87 5.19
C LEU A 68 -1.23 -15.50 5.41
N GLY A 69 -0.96 -16.67 4.83
CA GLY A 69 0.33 -17.33 4.95
C GLY A 69 1.47 -16.50 4.34
N VAL A 70 1.31 -15.99 3.12
CA VAL A 70 2.29 -15.09 2.50
C VAL A 70 2.46 -13.80 3.32
N HIS A 71 1.37 -13.26 3.83
CA HIS A 71 1.39 -12.07 4.66
C HIS A 71 2.10 -12.29 6.00
N ASP A 72 1.87 -13.43 6.68
CA ASP A 72 2.56 -13.81 7.90
C ASP A 72 4.08 -13.83 7.73
N ALA A 73 4.56 -14.38 6.61
CA ALA A 73 5.98 -14.41 6.29
C ALA A 73 6.56 -12.99 6.11
N ILE A 74 5.81 -12.10 5.46
CA ILE A 74 6.23 -10.71 5.28
C ILE A 74 6.22 -9.96 6.61
N ILE A 75 5.20 -10.16 7.46
CA ILE A 75 5.15 -9.57 8.81
C ILE A 75 6.33 -10.06 9.64
N GLU A 76 6.62 -11.37 9.65
CA GLU A 76 7.71 -11.97 10.43
C GLU A 76 9.09 -11.41 10.05
N THR A 77 9.27 -11.05 8.78
CA THR A 77 10.52 -10.46 8.28
C THR A 77 10.54 -8.93 8.30
N THR A 78 9.44 -8.29 8.68
CA THR A 78 9.34 -6.84 8.82
C THR A 78 9.92 -6.38 10.15
N HIS A 79 10.91 -5.51 10.11
CA HIS A 79 11.39 -4.80 11.28
C HIS A 79 10.33 -3.77 11.69
N SER A 80 9.84 -3.86 12.91
CA SER A 80 8.85 -2.96 13.48
C SER A 80 9.27 -2.44 14.84
N ILE A 81 9.01 -1.17 15.11
CA ILE A 81 9.22 -0.58 16.44
C ILE A 81 7.93 0.07 16.96
N ASN A 82 7.82 0.15 18.28
CA ASN A 82 6.74 0.86 18.95
C ASN A 82 7.17 2.28 19.30
N ILE A 83 6.29 3.25 19.09
CA ILE A 83 6.48 4.64 19.50
C ILE A 83 5.55 5.00 20.66
N ALA A 84 5.91 6.05 21.40
CA ALA A 84 5.20 6.44 22.63
C ALA A 84 3.91 7.27 22.38
N THR A 85 3.43 7.35 21.13
CA THR A 85 2.17 8.04 20.82
C THR A 85 0.96 7.16 21.11
N ASP A 86 -0.15 7.74 21.56
CA ASP A 86 -1.39 6.99 21.78
C ASP A 86 -2.04 6.54 20.47
N ASN A 87 -1.96 7.35 19.43
CA ASN A 87 -2.59 7.09 18.15
C ASN A 87 -1.60 7.33 17.01
N LEU A 88 -1.67 6.50 15.97
CA LEU A 88 -0.90 6.67 14.74
C LEU A 88 -1.77 6.36 13.53
N ILE A 89 -1.79 7.27 12.57
CA ILE A 89 -2.40 7.03 11.27
C ILE A 89 -1.36 6.39 10.35
N ASN A 90 -1.69 5.24 9.81
CA ASN A 90 -0.88 4.55 8.79
C ASN A 90 -1.60 4.66 7.44
N ILE A 91 -0.94 5.19 6.43
CA ILE A 91 -1.48 5.23 5.07
C ILE A 91 -0.57 4.46 4.10
N ALA A 92 -1.18 3.70 3.21
CA ALA A 92 -0.44 3.00 2.16
C ALA A 92 -1.19 3.09 0.82
N ASP A 93 -0.59 3.78 -0.14
CA ASP A 93 -0.97 3.75 -1.54
C ASP A 93 -0.34 2.55 -2.27
N PRO A 94 -0.83 2.19 -3.48
CA PRO A 94 -0.22 1.12 -4.27
C PRO A 94 1.26 1.34 -4.49
N TYR A 95 2.09 0.36 -4.13
CA TYR A 95 3.55 0.47 -4.26
C TYR A 95 4.01 0.58 -5.72
N ASP A 96 3.22 0.13 -6.69
CA ASP A 96 3.53 0.33 -8.10
C ASP A 96 3.19 1.76 -8.62
N GLY A 97 2.68 2.62 -7.74
CA GLY A 97 2.53 4.06 -7.94
C GLY A 97 1.38 4.47 -8.87
N PHE A 98 1.37 5.74 -9.22
CA PHE A 98 0.37 6.38 -10.09
C PHE A 98 0.93 6.62 -11.49
N SER A 99 0.10 6.46 -12.51
CA SER A 99 0.50 6.59 -13.92
C SER A 99 -0.48 7.37 -14.79
N ARG A 100 -1.66 7.69 -14.24
CA ARG A 100 -2.75 8.37 -14.97
C ARG A 100 -3.14 9.70 -14.33
N ASN A 101 -2.82 9.85 -13.03
CA ASN A 101 -3.11 11.05 -12.25
C ASN A 101 -1.89 11.39 -11.39
N LEU A 102 -1.82 12.62 -10.88
CA LEU A 102 -0.84 13.00 -9.87
C LEU A 102 -1.28 12.44 -8.51
N PRO A 103 -0.41 11.73 -7.75
CA PRO A 103 -0.72 11.29 -6.39
C PRO A 103 -0.88 12.51 -5.46
N SER A 104 -1.98 12.56 -4.69
CA SER A 104 -2.26 13.66 -3.76
C SER A 104 -2.18 13.25 -2.29
N SER A 105 -2.28 11.96 -2.01
CA SER A 105 -2.30 11.38 -0.66
C SER A 105 -1.03 11.64 0.15
N ILE A 106 0.11 11.83 -0.49
CA ILE A 106 1.36 12.17 0.20
C ILE A 106 1.27 13.49 0.98
N PHE A 107 0.47 14.45 0.51
CA PHE A 107 0.27 15.73 1.18
C PHE A 107 -0.66 15.64 2.41
N LEU A 108 -1.31 14.50 2.61
CA LEU A 108 -2.05 14.23 3.85
C LEU A 108 -1.10 14.14 5.06
N LEU A 109 0.17 13.75 4.84
CA LEU A 109 1.15 13.65 5.91
C LEU A 109 1.32 14.99 6.66
N PRO A 110 1.78 16.07 6.04
CA PRO A 110 1.93 17.35 6.73
C PRO A 110 0.58 17.95 7.17
N VAL A 111 -0.49 17.75 6.40
CA VAL A 111 -1.81 18.32 6.73
C VAL A 111 -2.40 17.72 8.01
N LEU A 112 -2.37 16.39 8.15
CA LEU A 112 -2.91 15.73 9.35
C LEU A 112 -2.00 15.90 10.56
N ALA A 113 -0.68 15.91 10.35
CA ALA A 113 0.27 16.22 11.41
C ALA A 113 0.07 17.63 11.98
N GLU A 114 -0.13 18.65 11.14
CA GLU A 114 -0.45 20.02 11.57
C GLU A 114 -1.76 20.09 12.37
N LEU A 115 -2.72 19.21 12.09
CA LEU A 115 -3.95 19.07 12.86
C LEU A 115 -3.76 18.27 14.16
N GLY A 116 -2.53 17.84 14.47
CA GLY A 116 -2.18 17.14 15.71
C GLY A 116 -2.32 15.62 15.65
N TYR A 117 -2.45 15.03 14.44
CA TYR A 117 -2.55 13.58 14.25
C TYR A 117 -1.25 13.01 13.68
N PRO A 118 -0.44 12.30 14.49
CA PRO A 118 0.75 11.62 13.97
C PRO A 118 0.40 10.65 12.84
N ILE A 119 1.15 10.76 11.73
CA ILE A 119 0.84 10.01 10.52
C ILE A 119 2.10 9.50 9.83
N ILE A 120 2.05 8.25 9.37
CA ILE A 120 3.12 7.62 8.60
C ILE A 120 2.58 7.10 7.25
N SER A 121 3.41 7.21 6.22
CA SER A 121 3.27 6.46 4.99
C SER A 121 4.46 5.53 4.81
N HIS A 122 4.29 4.46 4.06
CA HIS A 122 5.38 3.55 3.72
C HIS A 122 5.27 3.09 2.25
N GLY A 123 6.37 2.58 1.70
CA GLY A 123 6.37 2.14 0.31
C GLY A 123 7.76 1.84 -0.22
N VAL A 124 7.94 2.02 -1.52
CA VAL A 124 9.17 1.76 -2.26
C VAL A 124 9.44 2.87 -3.27
N LEU A 125 10.70 3.01 -3.68
CA LEU A 125 11.06 3.94 -4.75
C LEU A 125 10.34 3.61 -6.07
N SER A 126 10.32 2.34 -6.45
CA SER A 126 9.72 1.89 -7.71
C SER A 126 9.54 0.39 -7.72
N VAL A 127 8.39 -0.09 -8.20
CA VAL A 127 8.13 -1.51 -8.43
C VAL A 127 7.20 -1.72 -9.62
N GLY A 128 7.38 -2.86 -10.30
CA GLY A 128 6.52 -3.27 -11.42
C GLY A 128 5.16 -3.86 -10.98
N PRO A 129 4.26 -3.98 -11.95
CA PRO A 129 4.49 -3.78 -13.39
C PRO A 129 4.25 -2.37 -13.89
N LYS A 130 3.66 -1.46 -13.09
CA LYS A 130 3.25 -0.13 -13.53
C LYS A 130 4.42 0.88 -13.55
N TYR A 131 5.36 0.77 -12.61
CA TYR A 131 6.48 1.71 -12.44
C TYR A 131 6.03 3.17 -12.43
N GLY A 132 4.93 3.45 -11.75
CA GLY A 132 4.33 4.78 -11.64
C GLY A 132 5.02 5.65 -10.58
N CYS A 133 4.48 6.84 -10.39
CA CYS A 133 4.92 7.75 -9.34
C CYS A 133 4.47 7.25 -7.96
N THR A 134 5.41 7.01 -7.06
CA THR A 134 5.20 6.57 -5.68
C THR A 134 5.31 7.73 -4.70
N HIS A 135 4.89 7.52 -3.44
CA HIS A 135 5.16 8.46 -2.35
C HIS A 135 6.66 8.70 -2.19
N HIS A 136 7.47 7.64 -2.21
CA HIS A 136 8.94 7.74 -2.14
C HIS A 136 9.48 8.70 -3.21
N LEU A 137 9.08 8.51 -4.48
CA LEU A 137 9.58 9.33 -5.57
C LEU A 137 9.18 10.80 -5.42
N THR A 138 7.94 11.07 -4.97
CA THR A 138 7.48 12.43 -4.70
C THR A 138 8.25 13.08 -3.55
N LEU A 139 8.50 12.34 -2.46
CA LEU A 139 9.29 12.81 -1.32
C LEU A 139 10.74 13.09 -1.72
N LYS A 140 11.32 12.26 -2.58
CA LYS A 140 12.66 12.46 -3.13
C LYS A 140 12.75 13.77 -3.95
N GLU A 141 11.74 14.10 -4.73
CA GLU A 141 11.66 15.37 -5.46
C GLU A 141 11.49 16.58 -4.50
N LEU A 142 10.96 16.35 -3.29
CA LEU A 142 10.92 17.33 -2.19
C LEU A 142 12.22 17.41 -1.39
N ASN A 143 13.29 16.69 -1.79
CA ASN A 143 14.55 16.53 -1.06
C ASN A 143 14.39 15.94 0.36
N TYR A 144 13.34 15.15 0.59
CA TYR A 144 13.17 14.40 1.83
C TYR A 144 14.07 13.16 1.83
N ASN A 145 14.73 12.89 2.97
CA ASN A 145 15.45 11.61 3.14
C ASN A 145 14.45 10.47 3.34
N CYS A 146 14.29 9.61 2.34
CA CYS A 146 13.40 8.46 2.42
C CYS A 146 14.00 7.25 3.15
N GLU A 147 15.32 7.21 3.32
CA GLU A 147 16.06 6.09 3.92
C GLU A 147 16.34 6.35 5.42
N ASN A 148 15.37 6.91 6.13
CA ASN A 148 15.47 7.11 7.57
C ASN A 148 15.46 5.79 8.31
N SER A 149 16.24 5.68 9.39
CA SER A 149 16.18 4.56 10.32
C SER A 149 14.85 4.56 11.10
N HIS A 150 14.54 3.44 11.76
CA HIS A 150 13.34 3.37 12.59
C HIS A 150 13.35 4.40 13.72
N GLU A 151 14.53 4.65 14.32
CA GLU A 151 14.72 5.63 15.39
C GLU A 151 14.49 7.06 14.88
N GLU A 152 14.98 7.39 13.68
CA GLU A 152 14.73 8.70 13.05
C GLU A 152 13.26 8.90 12.73
N ILE A 153 12.58 7.84 12.22
CA ILE A 153 11.14 7.85 11.97
C ILE A 153 10.38 8.07 13.28
N ALA A 154 10.73 7.32 14.34
CA ALA A 154 10.10 7.46 15.65
C ALA A 154 10.26 8.87 16.20
N ALA A 155 11.47 9.42 16.19
CA ALA A 155 11.75 10.78 16.65
C ALA A 155 10.91 11.83 15.91
N ARG A 156 10.70 11.68 14.59
CA ARG A 156 9.87 12.58 13.81
C ARG A 156 8.39 12.48 14.16
N LEU A 157 7.87 11.27 14.39
CA LEU A 157 6.47 11.04 14.75
C LEU A 157 6.14 11.52 16.17
N GLU A 158 7.11 11.47 17.09
CA GLU A 158 6.97 11.92 18.47
C GLU A 158 7.20 13.44 18.64
N ASP A 159 7.88 14.07 17.68
CA ASP A 159 8.03 15.53 17.66
C ASP A 159 6.73 16.22 17.19
N LYS A 160 6.07 16.93 18.11
CA LYS A 160 4.81 17.63 17.86
C LYS A 160 4.90 18.73 16.80
N ASN A 161 6.10 19.20 16.46
CA ASN A 161 6.30 20.18 15.39
C ASN A 161 6.48 19.53 14.02
N ILE A 162 6.65 18.20 13.97
CA ILE A 162 6.80 17.43 12.72
C ILE A 162 5.60 16.50 12.54
N GLY A 163 5.41 15.53 13.41
CA GLY A 163 4.26 14.62 13.49
C GLY A 163 4.06 13.69 12.30
N TRP A 164 4.96 13.67 11.32
CA TRP A 164 4.83 12.78 10.17
C TRP A 164 6.16 12.18 9.71
N ALA A 165 6.08 11.01 9.10
CA ALA A 165 7.25 10.32 8.55
C ALA A 165 6.89 9.43 7.34
N TYR A 166 7.93 8.95 6.68
CA TYR A 166 7.86 7.92 5.64
C TYR A 166 8.84 6.80 5.97
N ALA A 167 8.39 5.53 5.79
CA ALA A 167 9.22 4.34 5.96
C ALA A 167 9.45 3.66 4.61
N ASP A 168 10.72 3.43 4.26
CA ASP A 168 11.09 2.73 3.04
C ASP A 168 11.19 1.22 3.26
N GLN A 169 10.64 0.43 2.32
CA GLN A 169 10.67 -1.03 2.40
C GLN A 169 12.09 -1.60 2.44
N SER A 170 13.06 -0.93 1.82
CA SER A 170 14.45 -1.39 1.86
C SER A 170 15.05 -1.38 3.26
N ILE A 171 14.50 -0.53 4.15
CA ILE A 171 14.92 -0.41 5.54
C ILE A 171 14.09 -1.34 6.44
N PHE A 172 12.74 -1.29 6.34
CA PHE A 172 11.91 -2.07 7.25
C PHE A 172 11.74 -3.54 6.84
N ASN A 173 11.93 -3.89 5.57
CA ASN A 173 11.92 -5.30 5.11
C ASN A 173 12.89 -5.53 3.96
N PRO A 174 14.21 -5.55 4.22
CA PRO A 174 15.22 -5.74 3.18
C PRO A 174 15.10 -7.08 2.45
N LYS A 175 14.64 -8.15 3.11
CA LYS A 175 14.42 -9.46 2.48
C LYS A 175 13.37 -9.38 1.38
N LEU A 176 12.24 -8.74 1.66
CA LEU A 176 11.18 -8.51 0.67
C LEU A 176 11.65 -7.56 -0.45
N HIS A 177 12.39 -6.51 -0.09
CA HIS A 177 12.95 -5.57 -1.05
C HIS A 177 13.92 -6.23 -2.04
N ASN A 178 14.71 -7.20 -1.60
CA ASN A 178 15.64 -7.95 -2.45
C ASN A 178 14.93 -8.72 -3.57
N LEU A 179 13.63 -8.98 -3.47
CA LEU A 179 12.84 -9.60 -4.55
C LEU A 179 12.52 -8.65 -5.72
N MET A 180 12.92 -7.38 -5.68
CA MET A 180 12.59 -6.42 -6.76
C MET A 180 13.11 -6.85 -8.13
N SER A 181 14.31 -7.44 -8.21
CA SER A 181 14.88 -7.94 -9.46
C SER A 181 14.07 -9.13 -10.01
N LEU A 182 13.59 -10.02 -9.16
CA LEU A 182 12.73 -11.14 -9.52
C LEU A 182 11.36 -10.65 -10.01
N ARG A 183 10.76 -9.72 -9.26
CA ARG A 183 9.45 -9.11 -9.62
C ARG A 183 9.49 -8.44 -10.99
N LYS A 184 10.58 -7.78 -11.32
CA LYS A 184 10.79 -7.19 -12.66
C LYS A 184 10.72 -8.25 -13.76
N LYS A 185 11.28 -9.45 -13.54
CA LYS A 185 11.27 -10.56 -14.51
C LYS A 185 9.90 -11.24 -14.60
N ILE A 186 9.08 -11.21 -13.54
CA ILE A 186 7.71 -11.78 -13.55
C ILE A 186 6.76 -10.97 -14.45
N ILE A 187 6.99 -9.66 -14.64
CA ILE A 187 6.21 -8.76 -15.53
C ILE A 187 4.75 -8.54 -15.06
N LYS A 188 4.20 -9.39 -14.24
CA LYS A 188 2.82 -9.34 -13.73
C LYS A 188 2.80 -9.09 -12.21
N ARG A 189 1.64 -8.66 -11.72
CA ARG A 189 1.43 -8.55 -10.27
C ARG A 189 1.37 -9.94 -9.65
N PRO A 190 2.35 -10.33 -8.81
CA PRO A 190 2.30 -11.57 -8.03
C PRO A 190 1.44 -11.40 -6.77
N VAL A 191 1.27 -12.46 -5.97
CA VAL A 191 0.56 -12.43 -4.70
C VAL A 191 1.08 -11.34 -3.75
N ILE A 192 2.39 -11.08 -3.73
CA ILE A 192 3.04 -10.05 -2.91
C ILE A 192 2.36 -8.68 -3.07
N THR A 193 1.97 -8.30 -4.29
CA THR A 193 1.33 -7.00 -4.56
C THR A 193 0.03 -6.79 -3.76
N THR A 194 -0.64 -7.88 -3.37
CA THR A 194 -1.86 -7.80 -2.55
C THR A 194 -1.53 -7.56 -1.08
N VAL A 195 -0.47 -8.17 -0.56
CA VAL A 195 -0.20 -8.22 0.88
C VAL A 195 0.85 -7.23 1.37
N GLU A 196 1.77 -6.79 0.51
CA GLU A 196 2.93 -5.97 0.90
C GLU A 196 2.57 -4.57 1.44
N VAL A 197 1.42 -4.04 1.06
CA VAL A 197 0.93 -2.72 1.54
C VAL A 197 0.29 -2.79 2.93
N LEU A 198 0.06 -3.99 3.45
CA LEU A 198 -0.67 -4.26 4.69
C LEU A 198 0.28 -4.60 5.85
N VAL A 199 1.43 -3.93 5.90
CA VAL A 199 2.45 -4.12 6.94
C VAL A 199 2.51 -2.92 7.87
N LYS A 200 3.09 -3.11 9.06
CA LYS A 200 3.17 -2.11 10.10
C LYS A 200 4.63 -1.92 10.57
N PRO A 201 5.43 -1.10 9.86
CA PRO A 201 6.83 -0.86 10.24
C PRO A 201 6.96 -0.04 11.52
N ILE A 202 5.98 0.81 11.82
CA ILE A 202 5.90 1.57 13.08
C ILE A 202 4.53 1.30 13.68
N SER A 203 4.49 1.10 14.99
CA SER A 203 3.26 0.89 15.75
C SER A 203 3.16 1.82 16.94
N SER A 204 1.93 2.09 17.34
CA SER A 204 1.55 2.85 18.53
C SER A 204 0.54 2.04 19.35
N LYS A 205 -0.05 2.65 20.37
CA LYS A 205 -1.10 2.00 21.15
C LYS A 205 -2.37 1.76 20.32
N HIS A 206 -2.76 2.68 19.44
CA HIS A 206 -3.92 2.57 18.57
C HIS A 206 -3.53 2.99 17.15
N ASP A 207 -3.35 1.99 16.28
CA ASP A 207 -3.00 2.21 14.88
C ASP A 207 -4.25 2.18 14.01
N ALA A 208 -4.53 3.27 13.32
CA ALA A 208 -5.56 3.36 12.31
C ALA A 208 -4.93 3.21 10.92
N PHE A 209 -5.40 2.27 10.11
CA PHE A 209 -4.84 1.99 8.79
C PHE A 209 -5.77 2.44 7.66
N PHE A 210 -5.21 3.08 6.65
CA PHE A 210 -5.93 3.51 5.46
C PHE A 210 -5.21 3.05 4.20
N THR A 211 -5.92 2.31 3.35
CA THR A 211 -5.41 1.89 2.04
C THR A 211 -6.52 1.94 0.98
N GLY A 212 -6.13 1.83 -0.28
CA GLY A 212 -7.08 1.91 -1.37
C GLY A 212 -7.27 0.60 -2.14
N PHE A 213 -8.35 0.50 -2.90
CA PHE A 213 -8.64 -0.61 -3.79
C PHE A 213 -9.26 -0.17 -5.11
N VAL A 214 -9.18 -1.04 -6.12
CA VAL A 214 -9.82 -0.85 -7.45
C VAL A 214 -10.94 -1.86 -7.67
N HIS A 215 -10.69 -3.13 -7.42
CA HIS A 215 -11.58 -4.22 -7.79
C HIS A 215 -12.46 -4.68 -6.63
N LYS A 216 -13.75 -4.90 -6.89
CA LYS A 216 -14.78 -5.23 -5.89
C LYS A 216 -14.46 -6.38 -4.91
N PRO A 217 -13.71 -7.45 -5.27
CA PRO A 217 -13.43 -8.54 -4.32
C PRO A 217 -12.41 -8.18 -3.22
N TYR A 218 -11.66 -7.06 -3.32
CA TYR A 218 -10.54 -6.78 -2.44
C TYR A 218 -10.88 -6.26 -1.03
N PRO A 219 -11.96 -5.48 -0.79
CA PRO A 219 -12.19 -4.93 0.55
C PRO A 219 -12.19 -5.96 1.68
N PRO A 220 -12.92 -7.09 1.62
CA PRO A 220 -12.88 -8.07 2.70
C PRO A 220 -11.50 -8.73 2.85
N ILE A 221 -10.74 -8.89 1.76
CA ILE A 221 -9.38 -9.43 1.82
C ILE A 221 -8.46 -8.45 2.56
N TYR A 222 -8.54 -7.17 2.23
CA TYR A 222 -7.69 -6.15 2.84
C TYR A 222 -8.04 -5.90 4.30
N LEU A 223 -9.31 -5.92 4.66
CA LEU A 223 -9.73 -5.81 6.07
C LEU A 223 -9.24 -6.99 6.90
N GLU A 224 -9.33 -8.21 6.37
CA GLU A 224 -8.80 -9.39 7.07
C GLU A 224 -7.27 -9.37 7.22
N LEU A 225 -6.55 -8.99 6.17
CA LEU A 225 -5.10 -8.82 6.24
C LEU A 225 -4.70 -7.67 7.20
N SER A 226 -5.51 -6.62 7.30
CA SER A 226 -5.27 -5.54 8.27
C SER A 226 -5.44 -6.03 9.71
N ARG A 227 -6.42 -6.90 9.98
CA ARG A 227 -6.56 -7.59 11.28
C ARG A 227 -5.35 -8.46 11.57
N ASN A 228 -4.90 -9.20 10.57
CA ASN A 228 -3.71 -10.05 10.68
C ASN A 228 -2.45 -9.25 11.00
N ALA A 229 -2.31 -8.03 10.47
CA ALA A 229 -1.24 -7.09 10.81
C ALA A 229 -1.44 -6.38 12.16
N ALA A 230 -2.50 -6.75 12.91
CA ALA A 230 -2.86 -6.19 14.20
C ALA A 230 -3.09 -4.66 14.19
N PHE A 231 -3.68 -4.12 13.13
CA PHE A 231 -4.19 -2.75 13.14
C PHE A 231 -5.43 -2.68 14.03
N HIS A 232 -5.51 -1.63 14.86
CA HIS A 232 -6.64 -1.40 15.76
C HIS A 232 -7.93 -1.13 14.96
N SER A 233 -7.83 -0.31 13.93
CA SER A 233 -8.90 -0.05 12.97
C SER A 233 -8.34 0.01 11.55
N ALA A 234 -9.18 -0.27 10.56
CA ALA A 234 -8.77 -0.14 9.16
C ALA A 234 -9.90 0.41 8.29
N SER A 235 -9.51 1.13 7.26
CA SER A 235 -10.38 1.67 6.22
C SER A 235 -9.82 1.38 4.84
N VAL A 236 -10.61 0.72 4.01
CA VAL A 236 -10.26 0.32 2.64
C VAL A 236 -11.13 1.11 1.68
N ILE A 237 -10.53 2.03 0.95
CA ILE A 237 -11.20 3.10 0.22
C ILE A 237 -11.17 2.81 -1.28
N ARG A 238 -12.31 2.97 -1.97
CA ARG A 238 -12.35 2.90 -3.43
C ARG A 238 -11.74 4.16 -4.03
N GLY A 239 -10.43 4.19 -4.12
CA GLY A 239 -9.69 5.35 -4.57
C GLY A 239 -9.29 5.32 -6.05
N THR A 240 -8.87 6.48 -6.52
CA THR A 240 -8.34 6.65 -7.88
C THR A 240 -7.04 5.86 -8.03
N GLU A 241 -6.93 5.08 -9.07
CA GLU A 241 -5.82 4.14 -9.32
C GLU A 241 -5.50 3.16 -8.18
N GLY A 242 -6.38 3.02 -7.20
CA GLY A 242 -6.19 2.18 -6.03
C GLY A 242 -5.55 2.89 -4.85
N GLY A 243 -5.35 4.20 -4.91
CA GLY A 243 -4.95 5.02 -3.78
C GLY A 243 -6.08 5.27 -2.78
N ILE A 244 -5.78 5.97 -1.70
CA ILE A 244 -6.72 6.21 -0.60
C ILE A 244 -7.71 7.35 -0.85
N ILE A 245 -7.54 8.13 -1.93
CA ILE A 245 -8.43 9.26 -2.22
C ILE A 245 -9.43 8.87 -3.31
N PRO A 246 -10.75 8.96 -3.04
CA PRO A 246 -11.79 8.69 -4.02
C PRO A 246 -11.80 9.69 -5.18
N SER A 247 -12.64 9.39 -6.17
CA SER A 247 -12.91 10.33 -7.26
C SER A 247 -13.63 11.57 -6.74
N LEU A 248 -13.23 12.77 -7.20
CA LEU A 248 -13.89 14.04 -6.88
C LEU A 248 -15.29 14.19 -7.50
N ARG A 249 -15.67 13.30 -8.43
CA ARG A 249 -16.94 13.35 -9.19
C ARG A 249 -17.88 12.18 -8.94
N GLN A 250 -17.47 11.22 -8.14
CA GLN A 250 -18.24 9.98 -7.95
C GLN A 250 -18.34 9.64 -6.47
N ILE A 251 -19.45 9.05 -6.11
CA ILE A 251 -19.63 8.50 -4.76
C ILE A 251 -18.50 7.51 -4.47
N GLY A 252 -17.69 7.82 -3.46
CA GLY A 252 -16.68 6.95 -2.91
C GLY A 252 -17.28 5.89 -2.00
N LYS A 253 -16.60 4.75 -1.84
CA LYS A 253 -16.98 3.69 -0.90
C LYS A 253 -15.82 3.44 0.05
N VAL A 254 -16.14 3.46 1.35
CA VAL A 254 -15.20 3.17 2.43
C VAL A 254 -15.68 1.93 3.16
N HIS A 255 -14.93 0.84 3.05
CA HIS A 255 -15.14 -0.37 3.83
C HIS A 255 -14.22 -0.33 5.05
N TYR A 256 -14.72 -0.70 6.23
CA TYR A 256 -13.95 -0.50 7.45
C TYR A 256 -14.38 -1.42 8.59
N TYR A 257 -13.53 -1.52 9.59
CA TYR A 257 -13.86 -1.94 10.95
C TYR A 257 -13.29 -0.92 11.95
N ASP A 258 -13.96 -0.77 13.09
CA ASP A 258 -13.54 0.14 14.16
C ASP A 258 -12.68 -0.58 15.22
N SER A 259 -12.86 -1.89 15.34
CA SER A 259 -12.10 -2.78 16.22
C SER A 259 -11.92 -4.14 15.55
N PRO A 260 -10.81 -4.87 15.80
CA PRO A 260 -10.52 -6.13 15.13
C PRO A 260 -11.61 -7.21 15.30
N GLY A 261 -12.36 -7.17 16.40
CA GLY A 261 -13.47 -8.11 16.70
C GLY A 261 -14.82 -7.72 16.12
N GLU A 262 -14.95 -6.56 15.47
CA GLU A 262 -16.20 -6.10 14.90
C GLU A 262 -16.37 -6.56 13.45
N GLU A 263 -17.65 -6.61 13.01
CA GLU A 263 -17.98 -6.88 11.62
C GLU A 263 -17.58 -5.75 10.69
N ASP A 264 -17.32 -6.10 9.43
CA ASP A 264 -17.02 -5.13 8.39
C ASP A 264 -18.23 -4.27 8.10
N LYS A 265 -18.01 -2.96 8.03
CA LYS A 265 -19.01 -1.93 7.73
C LYS A 265 -18.65 -1.22 6.43
N MET A 266 -19.61 -0.50 5.87
CA MET A 266 -19.37 0.32 4.67
C MET A 266 -20.24 1.58 4.73
N TYR A 267 -19.64 2.71 4.31
CA TYR A 267 -20.40 3.93 4.05
C TYR A 267 -19.98 4.55 2.71
N GLU A 268 -20.83 5.42 2.21
CA GLU A 268 -20.59 6.17 0.98
C GLU A 268 -20.15 7.60 1.32
N VAL A 269 -19.20 8.10 0.57
CA VAL A 269 -18.72 9.49 0.65
C VAL A 269 -19.09 10.19 -0.63
N LYS A 270 -19.83 11.28 -0.49
CA LYS A 270 -20.17 12.16 -1.60
C LYS A 270 -19.31 13.43 -1.51
N PRO A 271 -18.50 13.74 -2.51
CA PRO A 271 -17.67 14.97 -2.49
C PRO A 271 -18.50 16.24 -2.28
N GLU A 272 -19.73 16.29 -2.83
CA GLU A 272 -20.67 17.39 -2.68
C GLU A 272 -21.09 17.69 -1.23
N ASP A 273 -21.15 16.65 -0.37
CA ASP A 273 -21.44 16.81 1.07
C ASP A 273 -20.28 17.52 1.80
N LEU A 274 -19.12 17.64 1.18
CA LEU A 274 -17.93 18.34 1.65
C LEU A 274 -17.65 19.63 0.85
N GLU A 275 -18.68 20.14 0.15
CA GLU A 275 -18.58 21.32 -0.72
C GLU A 275 -17.55 21.20 -1.85
N ILE A 276 -17.18 19.97 -2.22
CA ILE A 276 -16.25 19.67 -3.31
C ILE A 276 -17.06 19.42 -4.59
N ASN A 277 -17.00 20.38 -5.50
CA ASN A 277 -17.64 20.37 -6.81
C ASN A 277 -16.59 20.54 -7.90
N ASP A 278 -15.79 19.51 -8.14
CA ASP A 278 -14.69 19.55 -9.10
C ASP A 278 -15.12 18.92 -10.46
N GLU A 279 -14.66 19.52 -11.56
CA GLU A 279 -14.91 18.97 -12.90
C GLU A 279 -14.01 17.77 -13.21
N SER A 280 -12.86 17.69 -12.56
CA SER A 280 -11.92 16.58 -12.68
C SER A 280 -12.33 15.39 -11.81
N ARG A 281 -11.91 14.21 -12.23
CA ARG A 281 -12.05 13.00 -11.44
C ARG A 281 -10.99 12.89 -10.34
N ALA A 282 -9.82 13.40 -10.63
CA ALA A 282 -8.62 13.42 -9.77
C ALA A 282 -7.68 14.48 -10.35
N VAL A 283 -6.47 14.59 -9.85
CA VAL A 283 -5.49 15.55 -10.34
C VAL A 283 -4.89 15.05 -11.67
N ASP A 284 -5.23 15.68 -12.75
CA ASP A 284 -4.78 15.29 -14.08
C ASP A 284 -3.27 15.53 -14.26
N ILE A 285 -2.63 14.65 -15.03
CA ILE A 285 -1.24 14.87 -15.46
C ILE A 285 -1.23 15.99 -16.50
N PRO A 286 -0.44 17.06 -16.32
CA PRO A 286 -0.37 18.18 -17.27
C PRO A 286 -0.05 17.73 -18.70
N ASP A 287 -0.73 18.31 -19.69
CA ASP A 287 -0.52 18.01 -21.11
C ASP A 287 0.89 18.35 -21.59
N SER A 288 1.61 19.23 -20.90
CA SER A 288 3.01 19.56 -21.17
C SER A 288 3.98 18.40 -20.92
N ILE A 289 3.56 17.36 -20.20
CA ILE A 289 4.39 16.19 -19.93
C ILE A 289 4.33 15.20 -21.09
N VAL A 290 5.50 14.88 -21.64
CA VAL A 290 5.64 14.00 -22.80
C VAL A 290 5.20 12.57 -22.46
N ARG A 291 4.35 11.99 -23.29
CA ARG A 291 3.89 10.61 -23.20
C ARG A 291 4.70 9.73 -24.15
N LYS A 292 5.24 8.62 -23.63
CA LYS A 292 5.95 7.62 -24.44
C LYS A 292 4.94 6.89 -25.34
N ASP A 293 5.28 6.70 -26.59
CA ASP A 293 4.57 5.74 -27.44
C ASP A 293 5.07 4.33 -27.12
N THR A 294 4.24 3.54 -26.44
CA THR A 294 4.56 2.16 -26.07
C THR A 294 3.37 1.26 -26.31
N LYS A 295 3.65 0.04 -26.77
CA LYS A 295 2.66 -1.03 -26.89
C LYS A 295 2.36 -1.71 -25.52
N ASP A 296 3.16 -1.46 -24.50
CA ASP A 296 2.90 -1.95 -23.16
C ASP A 296 1.61 -1.30 -22.62
N LYS A 297 0.71 -2.14 -22.07
CA LYS A 297 -0.60 -1.70 -21.56
C LYS A 297 -0.61 -1.44 -20.06
N ILE A 298 0.45 -1.80 -19.36
CA ILE A 298 0.53 -1.79 -17.89
C ILE A 298 1.52 -0.74 -17.41
N GLU A 299 2.71 -0.69 -18.02
CA GLU A 299 3.74 0.29 -17.68
C GLU A 299 3.25 1.72 -17.91
N SER A 300 3.67 2.64 -17.06
CA SER A 300 3.35 4.05 -17.21
C SER A 300 3.87 4.60 -18.52
N LYS A 301 2.98 5.26 -19.27
CA LYS A 301 3.35 5.99 -20.49
C LYS A 301 4.04 7.32 -20.21
N VAL A 302 3.97 7.79 -18.98
CA VAL A 302 4.56 9.04 -18.52
C VAL A 302 5.71 8.71 -17.59
N SER A 303 6.78 9.48 -17.66
CA SER A 303 7.89 9.35 -16.71
C SER A 303 7.39 9.54 -15.27
N ALA A 304 7.66 8.58 -14.41
CA ALA A 304 7.29 8.68 -12.99
C ALA A 304 7.94 9.90 -12.31
N THR A 305 9.18 10.25 -12.71
CA THR A 305 9.86 11.45 -12.24
C THR A 305 9.16 12.74 -12.68
N ASP A 306 8.64 12.79 -13.92
CA ASP A 306 7.92 13.98 -14.37
C ASP A 306 6.57 14.11 -13.68
N ILE A 307 5.89 12.99 -13.40
CA ILE A 307 4.70 12.97 -12.55
C ILE A 307 5.05 13.48 -11.15
N ALA A 308 6.16 13.03 -10.53
CA ALA A 308 6.57 13.47 -9.21
C ALA A 308 6.85 14.98 -9.15
N LYS A 309 7.56 15.53 -10.13
CA LYS A 309 7.80 16.99 -10.24
C LYS A 309 6.49 17.78 -10.36
N ALA A 310 5.57 17.32 -11.20
CA ALA A 310 4.26 17.96 -11.33
C ALA A 310 3.45 17.84 -10.04
N THR A 311 3.53 16.69 -9.37
CA THR A 311 2.90 16.45 -8.06
C THR A 311 3.40 17.43 -7.01
N VAL A 312 4.72 17.60 -6.90
CA VAL A 312 5.34 18.55 -5.96
C VAL A 312 4.87 19.97 -6.23
N LYS A 313 4.88 20.40 -7.50
CA LYS A 313 4.41 21.73 -7.89
C LYS A 313 2.95 21.95 -7.50
N SER A 314 2.07 21.05 -7.92
CA SER A 314 0.63 21.15 -7.66
C SER A 314 0.31 21.06 -6.16
N GLY A 315 1.07 20.24 -5.42
CA GLY A 315 0.93 20.13 -3.96
C GLY A 315 1.33 21.40 -3.23
N HIS A 316 2.43 22.05 -3.61
CA HIS A 316 2.81 23.35 -3.04
C HIS A 316 1.76 24.43 -3.33
N GLU A 317 1.22 24.46 -4.54
CA GLU A 317 0.12 25.38 -4.89
C GLU A 317 -1.10 25.14 -3.99
N ALA A 318 -1.51 23.89 -3.82
CA ALA A 318 -2.65 23.52 -2.97
C ALA A 318 -2.43 23.88 -1.48
N LEU A 319 -1.25 23.56 -0.94
CA LEU A 319 -0.90 23.88 0.46
C LEU A 319 -0.74 25.39 0.68
N SER A 320 -0.46 26.17 -0.36
CA SER A 320 -0.46 27.65 -0.33
C SER A 320 -1.85 28.26 -0.47
N GLY A 321 -2.91 27.43 -0.53
CA GLY A 321 -4.29 27.87 -0.60
C GLY A 321 -4.85 28.05 -2.02
N ILE A 322 -4.08 27.77 -3.07
CA ILE A 322 -4.54 27.87 -4.46
C ILE A 322 -5.59 26.77 -4.73
N ASP A 323 -6.75 27.17 -5.20
CA ASP A 323 -7.86 26.27 -5.53
C ASP A 323 -7.55 25.40 -6.76
N GLY A 324 -8.08 24.18 -6.75
CA GLY A 324 -7.94 23.20 -7.82
C GLY A 324 -8.03 21.75 -7.35
N ALA A 325 -8.00 20.82 -8.29
CA ALA A 325 -8.20 19.40 -8.03
C ALA A 325 -7.23 18.82 -6.97
N MET A 326 -6.00 19.32 -6.88
CA MET A 326 -5.05 18.86 -5.84
C MET A 326 -5.54 19.22 -4.45
N LYS A 327 -5.98 20.48 -4.24
CA LYS A 327 -6.53 20.93 -2.96
C LYS A 327 -7.81 20.15 -2.61
N SER A 328 -8.72 19.99 -3.59
CA SER A 328 -9.95 19.20 -3.44
C SER A 328 -9.64 17.75 -3.03
N CYS A 329 -8.65 17.11 -3.66
CA CYS A 329 -8.22 15.76 -3.30
C CYS A 329 -7.67 15.67 -1.86
N ILE A 330 -6.83 16.61 -1.45
CA ILE A 330 -6.27 16.66 -0.10
C ILE A 330 -7.39 16.87 0.93
N GLN A 331 -8.31 17.79 0.67
CA GLN A 331 -9.48 18.03 1.54
C GLN A 331 -10.36 16.79 1.68
N LEU A 332 -10.70 16.13 0.54
CA LEU A 332 -11.49 14.91 0.56
C LEU A 332 -10.81 13.79 1.35
N GLY A 333 -9.52 13.56 1.12
CA GLY A 333 -8.75 12.54 1.83
C GLY A 333 -8.65 12.82 3.33
N ALA A 334 -8.33 14.06 3.71
CA ALA A 334 -8.25 14.47 5.11
C ALA A 334 -9.61 14.33 5.81
N SER A 335 -10.70 14.77 5.17
CA SER A 335 -12.06 14.67 5.73
C SER A 335 -12.47 13.22 5.99
N ILE A 336 -12.17 12.29 5.07
CA ILE A 336 -12.44 10.86 5.26
C ILE A 336 -11.67 10.33 6.47
N ILE A 337 -10.38 10.64 6.59
CA ILE A 337 -9.55 10.17 7.69
C ILE A 337 -10.04 10.76 9.02
N LEU A 338 -10.29 12.06 9.08
CA LEU A 338 -10.77 12.73 10.29
C LEU A 338 -12.16 12.23 10.73
N GLN A 339 -13.07 11.98 9.78
CA GLN A 339 -14.37 11.38 10.06
C GLN A 339 -14.21 10.01 10.71
N ARG A 340 -13.29 9.17 10.22
CA ARG A 340 -13.02 7.85 10.78
C ARG A 340 -12.43 7.93 12.19
N LEU A 341 -11.51 8.86 12.42
CA LEU A 341 -10.89 9.06 13.73
C LEU A 341 -11.88 9.59 14.78
N SER A 342 -12.81 10.46 14.40
CA SER A 342 -13.83 10.99 15.34
C SER A 342 -14.85 9.92 15.75
N LEU A 343 -15.16 8.95 14.87
CA LEU A 343 -16.03 7.82 15.19
C LEU A 343 -15.37 6.77 16.11
N ILE A 344 -14.05 6.72 16.14
CA ILE A 344 -13.27 5.82 17.01
C ILE A 344 -13.17 6.37 18.44
N HIS A 345 -13.34 7.67 18.63
CA HIS A 345 -13.20 8.35 19.91
C HIS A 345 -14.54 8.70 20.61
N ILE A 346 -15.68 8.22 20.12
CA ILE A 346 -17.01 8.42 20.74
C ILE A 346 -17.42 7.22 21.58
#